data_cc8aa62acb8ea6eb8045fca82bbc6afc
#
_entry.id   cc8aa62acb8ea6eb8045fca82bbc6afc
#
_cell.length_a   1.000
_cell.length_b   1.000
_cell.length_c   1.000
_cell.angle_alpha   90.00
_cell.angle_beta   90.00
_cell.angle_gamma   90.00
#
_symmetry.space_group_name_H-M   'P 1'
#
loop_
_entity.id
_entity.type
_entity.pdbx_description
1 polymer ?
#
loop_
_entity_poly.entity_id
_entity_poly.type
_entity_poly.pdbx_seq_one_letter_code
_entity_poly.pdbx_strand_id
1 'polypeptide(L)'
;MKRNLKYKDMEEVRKMDKKVEFPEIRKTRYTKDFSWGFYCTKSYEQAYRWAERKHKHGIINVYSYTENKQLKIKKFDQMCDEWLDFIAECRAGKVHEYDIVEGPMADDTIWNFVNDYLSGNISKAVFWEYAKFKHPSHQISFHSMRALECLAYERSENVDGGTME
;
A
#
# COMPACT_ATOMS: atom_id res chain seq x y z
N MET A 1 -14.29 -15.69 -4.81
CA MET A 1 -14.52 -15.15 -3.45
C MET A 1 -14.33 -13.64 -3.48
N LYS A 2 -15.34 -12.87 -3.16
CA LYS A 2 -15.26 -11.42 -3.08
C LYS A 2 -14.63 -11.02 -1.75
N ARG A 3 -13.59 -10.18 -1.79
CA ARG A 3 -12.93 -9.63 -0.60
C ARG A 3 -13.13 -8.12 -0.58
N ASN A 4 -13.50 -7.56 0.55
CA ASN A 4 -13.63 -6.11 0.68
C ASN A 4 -12.25 -5.49 0.88
N LEU A 5 -11.84 -4.66 -0.04
CA LEU A 5 -10.58 -3.91 -0.01
C LEU A 5 -10.87 -2.43 0.18
N LYS A 6 -9.98 -1.75 0.88
CA LYS A 6 -10.11 -0.32 1.16
C LYS A 6 -8.95 0.45 0.56
N TYR A 7 -9.28 1.56 -0.09
CA TYR A 7 -8.32 2.39 -0.78
C TYR A 7 -7.42 3.18 0.17
N LYS A 8 -6.13 3.17 -0.14
CA LYS A 8 -5.15 4.12 0.39
C LYS A 8 -4.29 4.64 -0.76
N ASP A 9 -4.31 5.93 -0.98
CA ASP A 9 -3.28 6.61 -1.76
C ASP A 9 -2.40 7.46 -0.83
N MET A 10 -1.12 7.13 -0.74
CA MET A 10 -0.18 7.82 0.15
C MET A 10 0.23 9.20 -0.36
N GLU A 11 0.14 9.45 -1.65
CA GLU A 11 0.56 10.72 -2.25
C GLU A 11 -0.59 11.69 -2.48
N GLU A 12 -1.79 11.20 -2.72
CA GLU A 12 -2.99 12.03 -2.90
C GLU A 12 -3.71 12.40 -1.62
N VAL A 13 -3.14 12.11 -0.48
CA VAL A 13 -3.66 12.55 0.82
C VAL A 13 -3.88 14.07 0.89
N ARG A 14 -3.28 14.85 0.02
CA ARG A 14 -3.59 16.27 -0.16
C ARG A 14 -4.90 16.53 -0.91
N LYS A 15 -5.56 15.52 -1.49
CA LYS A 15 -6.79 15.64 -2.27
C LYS A 15 -7.90 14.67 -1.83
N MET A 16 -7.80 14.05 -0.66
CA MET A 16 -8.77 13.03 -0.22
C MET A 16 -10.07 13.60 0.36
N ASP A 17 -10.55 14.69 -0.19
CA ASP A 17 -11.95 15.11 -0.09
C ASP A 17 -12.79 14.49 -1.23
N LYS A 18 -12.30 13.43 -1.89
CA LYS A 18 -12.94 12.89 -3.09
C LYS A 18 -13.25 11.42 -3.00
N LYS A 19 -14.50 11.12 -3.32
CA LYS A 19 -14.94 9.80 -3.73
C LYS A 19 -14.16 9.34 -4.97
N VAL A 20 -13.61 8.13 -4.94
CA VAL A 20 -12.89 7.51 -6.06
C VAL A 20 -13.70 6.32 -6.58
N GLU A 21 -14.60 6.56 -7.51
CA GLU A 21 -15.39 5.49 -8.16
C GLU A 21 -14.55 4.72 -9.18
N PHE A 22 -13.64 5.41 -9.86
CA PHE A 22 -12.79 4.85 -10.91
C PHE A 22 -11.32 4.94 -10.48
N PRO A 23 -10.76 3.85 -9.95
CA PRO A 23 -9.35 3.82 -9.57
C PRO A 23 -8.45 3.99 -10.79
N GLU A 24 -7.35 4.73 -10.60
CA GLU A 24 -6.37 5.02 -11.63
C GLU A 24 -4.95 4.74 -11.13
N ILE A 25 -4.10 4.25 -12.02
CA ILE A 25 -2.66 4.14 -11.76
C ILE A 25 -2.00 5.45 -12.16
N ARG A 26 -1.43 6.15 -11.17
CA ARG A 26 -0.73 7.41 -11.40
C ARG A 26 0.76 7.24 -11.18
N LYS A 27 1.55 7.69 -12.16
CA LYS A 27 2.99 7.79 -12.03
C LYS A 27 3.33 9.14 -11.45
N THR A 28 3.95 9.13 -10.28
CA THR A 28 4.40 10.32 -9.57
C THR A 28 5.91 10.38 -9.52
N ARG A 29 6.48 11.46 -8.99
CA ARG A 29 7.93 11.62 -8.85
C ARG A 29 8.58 10.53 -8.00
N TYR A 30 7.85 10.02 -7.00
CA TYR A 30 8.37 9.03 -6.06
C TYR A 30 7.65 7.69 -6.23
N THR A 31 8.40 6.61 -6.27
CA THR A 31 7.88 5.25 -6.24
C THR A 31 7.50 4.86 -4.82
N LYS A 32 6.56 3.92 -4.72
CA LYS A 32 6.10 3.31 -3.45
C LYS A 32 6.79 1.94 -3.25
N ASP A 33 6.47 1.25 -2.16
CA ASP A 33 7.06 -0.05 -1.82
C ASP A 33 7.01 -1.06 -2.97
N PHE A 34 5.91 -1.09 -3.72
CA PHE A 34 5.70 -1.98 -4.85
C PHE A 34 5.65 -1.23 -6.19
N SER A 35 6.39 -0.10 -6.33
CA SER A 35 6.37 0.76 -7.51
C SER A 35 5.07 1.58 -7.65
N TRP A 36 4.83 2.18 -8.80
CA TRP A 36 3.60 2.93 -9.08
C TRP A 36 2.40 2.00 -9.21
N GLY A 37 1.33 2.29 -8.52
CA GLY A 37 0.13 1.49 -8.55
C GLY A 37 -1.01 2.13 -7.78
N PHE A 38 -2.17 1.51 -7.85
CA PHE A 38 -3.31 1.83 -7.02
C PHE A 38 -3.28 0.95 -5.76
N TYR A 39 -3.19 1.55 -4.59
CA TYR A 39 -2.94 0.84 -3.33
C TYR A 39 -4.19 0.76 -2.46
N CYS A 40 -4.45 -0.43 -1.94
CA CYS A 40 -5.53 -0.73 -1.01
C CYS A 40 -5.04 -1.47 0.24
N THR A 41 -5.89 -1.59 1.24
CA THR A 41 -5.70 -2.48 2.39
C THR A 41 -6.96 -3.28 2.66
N LYS A 42 -6.79 -4.48 3.22
CA LYS A 42 -7.88 -5.32 3.73
C LYS A 42 -8.34 -4.90 5.14
N SER A 43 -7.52 -4.11 5.84
CA SER A 43 -7.80 -3.68 7.21
C SER A 43 -8.58 -2.37 7.23
N TYR A 44 -9.83 -2.44 7.73
CA TYR A 44 -10.65 -1.23 7.93
C TYR A 44 -10.00 -0.27 8.90
N GLU A 45 -9.51 -0.78 10.02
CA GLU A 45 -8.86 0.01 11.04
C GLU A 45 -7.64 0.76 10.50
N GLN A 46 -6.86 0.11 9.64
CA GLN A 46 -5.73 0.75 8.98
C GLN A 46 -6.20 1.87 8.03
N ALA A 47 -7.21 1.62 7.21
CA ALA A 47 -7.79 2.63 6.32
C ALA A 47 -8.36 3.82 7.10
N TYR A 48 -9.05 3.54 8.23
CA TYR A 48 -9.61 4.56 9.12
C TYR A 48 -8.51 5.44 9.71
N ARG A 49 -7.48 4.84 10.33
CA ARG A 49 -6.34 5.58 10.90
C ARG A 49 -5.63 6.46 9.87
N TRP A 50 -5.58 6.05 8.63
CA TRP A 50 -4.99 6.85 7.57
C TRP A 50 -5.88 8.02 7.14
N ALA A 51 -7.18 7.81 7.07
CA ALA A 51 -8.13 8.86 6.76
C ALA A 51 -8.19 9.92 7.88
N GLU A 52 -8.13 9.48 9.16
CA GLU A 52 -8.20 10.36 10.33
C GLU A 52 -6.95 11.25 10.48
N ARG A 53 -5.74 10.71 10.25
CA ARG A 53 -4.46 11.39 10.55
C ARG A 53 -4.20 12.67 9.76
N LYS A 54 -4.80 12.83 8.61
CA LYS A 54 -4.36 13.84 7.62
C LYS A 54 -5.38 14.90 7.26
N HIS A 55 -6.66 14.75 7.60
CA HIS A 55 -7.71 15.70 7.24
C HIS A 55 -8.83 15.76 8.28
N LYS A 56 -9.41 16.97 8.45
CA LYS A 56 -10.66 17.14 9.20
C LYS A 56 -11.82 16.33 8.63
N HIS A 57 -11.73 15.94 7.33
CA HIS A 57 -12.74 15.18 6.60
C HIS A 57 -12.03 14.13 5.72
N GLY A 58 -11.68 12.99 6.30
CA GLY A 58 -11.13 11.87 5.55
C GLY A 58 -12.25 11.08 4.86
N ILE A 59 -11.95 10.48 3.70
CA ILE A 59 -12.86 9.59 2.99
C ILE A 59 -12.24 8.20 2.86
N ILE A 60 -13.00 7.17 3.23
CA ILE A 60 -12.67 5.77 2.98
C ILE A 60 -13.48 5.31 1.78
N ASN A 61 -12.80 4.88 0.72
CA ASN A 61 -13.43 4.25 -0.43
C ASN A 61 -13.37 2.72 -0.28
N VAL A 62 -14.48 2.05 -0.49
CA VAL A 62 -14.63 0.60 -0.34
C VAL A 62 -14.89 -0.05 -1.68
N TYR A 63 -14.09 -1.09 -1.98
CA TYR A 63 -14.21 -1.87 -3.19
C TYR A 63 -14.40 -3.34 -2.86
N SER A 64 -15.19 -4.05 -3.65
CA SER A 64 -15.13 -5.50 -3.71
C SER A 64 -14.01 -5.93 -4.65
N TYR A 65 -13.28 -6.97 -4.27
CA TYR A 65 -12.21 -7.54 -5.07
C TYR A 65 -12.57 -8.95 -5.52
N THR A 66 -12.45 -9.19 -6.83
CA THR A 66 -12.61 -10.52 -7.42
C THR A 66 -11.29 -10.94 -8.03
N GLU A 67 -10.68 -12.00 -7.46
CA GLU A 67 -9.42 -12.52 -7.95
C GLU A 67 -9.55 -13.05 -9.38
N ASN A 68 -8.61 -12.63 -10.24
CA ASN A 68 -8.47 -13.17 -11.60
C ASN A 68 -7.16 -13.97 -11.69
N LYS A 69 -7.29 -15.28 -11.82
CA LYS A 69 -6.15 -16.21 -11.88
C LYS A 69 -5.26 -16.07 -13.14
N GLN A 70 -5.70 -15.32 -14.14
CA GLN A 70 -4.92 -15.04 -15.34
C GLN A 70 -3.92 -13.90 -15.15
N LEU A 71 -4.00 -13.17 -14.03
CA LEU A 71 -3.09 -12.09 -13.71
C LEU A 71 -1.82 -12.62 -13.04
N LYS A 72 -0.71 -11.93 -13.29
CA LYS A 72 0.56 -12.17 -12.57
C LYS A 72 0.48 -11.54 -11.18
N ILE A 73 0.32 -12.37 -10.16
CA ILE A 73 0.18 -11.94 -8.77
C ILE A 73 1.41 -12.36 -7.96
N LYS A 74 2.04 -11.40 -7.29
CA LYS A 74 3.10 -11.63 -6.31
C LYS A 74 2.56 -11.43 -4.90
N LYS A 75 2.79 -12.41 -4.02
CA LYS A 75 2.38 -12.32 -2.61
C LYS A 75 3.57 -12.54 -1.70
N PHE A 76 3.67 -11.69 -0.68
CA PHE A 76 4.59 -11.84 0.44
C PHE A 76 3.76 -12.04 1.71
N ASP A 77 3.83 -13.21 2.32
CA ASP A 77 3.07 -13.51 3.53
C ASP A 77 3.63 -12.77 4.76
N GLN A 78 4.92 -12.46 4.71
CA GLN A 78 5.64 -11.77 5.77
C GLN A 78 6.84 -11.01 5.21
N MET A 79 7.45 -10.15 6.03
CA MET A 79 8.77 -9.58 5.73
C MET A 79 9.79 -10.71 5.62
N CYS A 80 10.54 -10.75 4.53
CA CYS A 80 11.61 -11.71 4.25
C CYS A 80 12.65 -11.06 3.33
N ASP A 81 13.76 -11.76 3.08
CA ASP A 81 14.81 -11.23 2.20
C ASP A 81 14.29 -10.86 0.82
N GLU A 82 13.45 -11.71 0.23
CA GLU A 82 12.84 -11.45 -1.08
C GLU A 82 11.96 -10.19 -1.05
N TRP A 83 11.15 -10.00 0.01
CA TRP A 83 10.36 -8.79 0.19
C TRP A 83 11.24 -7.55 0.33
N LEU A 84 12.30 -7.62 1.15
CA LEU A 84 13.22 -6.50 1.35
C LEU A 84 13.90 -6.09 0.04
N ASP A 85 14.45 -7.06 -0.69
CA ASP A 85 15.11 -6.79 -1.97
C ASP A 85 14.10 -6.23 -3.00
N PHE A 86 12.88 -6.74 -3.03
CA PHE A 86 11.82 -6.27 -3.92
C PHE A 86 11.43 -4.81 -3.65
N ILE A 87 11.15 -4.45 -2.40
CA ILE A 87 10.80 -3.05 -2.08
C ILE A 87 11.98 -2.11 -2.28
N ALA A 88 13.20 -2.57 -2.00
CA ALA A 88 14.41 -1.81 -2.24
C ALA A 88 14.56 -1.47 -3.73
N GLU A 89 14.40 -2.43 -4.61
CA GLU A 89 14.44 -2.23 -6.06
C GLU A 89 13.32 -1.31 -6.56
N CYS A 90 12.08 -1.52 -6.09
CA CYS A 90 10.94 -0.67 -6.46
C CYS A 90 11.14 0.78 -6.03
N ARG A 91 11.65 1.00 -4.82
CA ARG A 91 11.94 2.35 -4.31
C ARG A 91 13.11 3.01 -5.03
N ALA A 92 14.05 2.23 -5.57
CA ALA A 92 15.11 2.72 -6.45
C ALA A 92 14.63 3.04 -7.88
N GLY A 93 13.35 2.82 -8.19
CA GLY A 93 12.72 3.14 -9.47
C GLY A 93 12.60 1.97 -10.44
N LYS A 94 12.94 0.74 -10.03
CA LYS A 94 12.75 -0.44 -10.85
C LYS A 94 11.27 -0.76 -11.00
N VAL A 95 10.84 -1.03 -12.23
CA VAL A 95 9.49 -1.46 -12.56
C VAL A 95 9.45 -2.99 -12.66
N HIS A 96 8.42 -3.60 -12.11
CA HIS A 96 8.19 -5.04 -12.18
C HIS A 96 7.05 -5.39 -13.16
N GLU A 97 6.91 -6.67 -13.45
CA GLU A 97 5.91 -7.18 -14.42
C GLU A 97 4.62 -7.70 -13.77
N TYR A 98 4.47 -7.60 -12.45
CA TYR A 98 3.28 -8.11 -11.77
C TYR A 98 2.09 -7.18 -11.96
N ASP A 99 0.92 -7.77 -12.20
CA ASP A 99 -0.36 -7.05 -12.26
C ASP A 99 -0.81 -6.62 -10.85
N ILE A 100 -0.57 -7.49 -9.86
CA ILE A 100 -0.93 -7.26 -8.45
C ILE A 100 0.22 -7.69 -7.55
N VAL A 101 0.54 -6.86 -6.55
CA VAL A 101 1.47 -7.22 -5.48
C VAL A 101 0.78 -7.05 -4.13
N GLU A 102 0.88 -8.05 -3.28
CA GLU A 102 0.29 -8.08 -1.95
C GLU A 102 1.35 -8.43 -0.91
N GLY A 103 1.39 -7.70 0.20
CA GLY A 103 2.33 -8.01 1.27
C GLY A 103 2.44 -6.95 2.36
N PRO A 104 3.43 -7.09 3.24
CA PRO A 104 3.70 -6.11 4.28
C PRO A 104 4.03 -4.74 3.71
N MET A 105 3.60 -3.69 4.42
CA MET A 105 3.94 -2.31 4.09
C MET A 105 5.13 -1.86 4.94
N ALA A 106 6.14 -1.25 4.33
CA ALA A 106 7.16 -0.54 5.05
C ALA A 106 6.59 0.78 5.59
N ASP A 107 6.21 0.81 6.86
CA ASP A 107 5.84 2.04 7.55
C ASP A 107 7.06 2.96 7.74
N ASP A 108 6.85 4.15 8.31
CA ASP A 108 7.92 5.14 8.46
C ASP A 108 9.15 4.61 9.20
N THR A 109 8.96 3.74 10.19
CA THR A 109 10.06 3.14 10.96
C THR A 109 10.82 2.10 10.14
N ILE A 110 10.10 1.16 9.54
CA ILE A 110 10.70 0.12 8.67
C ILE A 110 11.34 0.77 7.46
N TRP A 111 10.72 1.82 6.92
CA TRP A 111 11.26 2.57 5.79
C TRP A 111 12.62 3.22 6.11
N ASN A 112 12.81 3.75 7.29
CA ASN A 112 14.11 4.28 7.71
C ASN A 112 15.18 3.17 7.73
N PHE A 113 14.87 1.97 8.19
CA PHE A 113 15.78 0.82 8.15
C PHE A 113 16.08 0.37 6.71
N VAL A 114 15.07 0.39 5.82
CA VAL A 114 15.25 0.10 4.39
C VAL A 114 16.19 1.12 3.75
N ASN A 115 16.03 2.41 4.04
CA ASN A 115 16.91 3.47 3.54
C ASN A 115 18.37 3.28 4.02
N ASP A 116 18.55 2.93 5.29
CA ASP A 116 19.88 2.66 5.83
C ASP A 116 20.52 1.43 5.16
N TYR A 117 19.75 0.40 4.90
CA TYR A 117 20.19 -0.76 4.14
C TYR A 117 20.57 -0.40 2.69
N LEU A 118 19.69 0.34 1.98
CA LEU A 118 19.93 0.80 0.61
C LEU A 118 21.14 1.69 0.48
N SER A 119 21.38 2.54 1.47
CA SER A 119 22.53 3.45 1.53
C SER A 119 23.83 2.75 1.95
N GLY A 120 23.77 1.47 2.29
CA GLY A 120 24.93 0.70 2.77
C GLY A 120 25.36 1.05 4.20
N ASN A 121 24.54 1.82 4.95
CA ASN A 121 24.84 2.18 6.34
C ASN A 121 24.70 1.00 7.29
N ILE A 122 23.83 0.04 6.97
CA ILE A 122 23.66 -1.20 7.71
C ILE A 122 23.66 -2.41 6.76
N SER A 123 24.08 -3.56 7.29
CA SER A 123 23.96 -4.83 6.56
C SER A 123 22.54 -5.38 6.61
N LYS A 124 22.22 -6.35 5.75
CA LYS A 124 20.94 -7.07 5.78
C LYS A 124 20.70 -7.73 7.15
N ALA A 125 21.75 -8.29 7.77
CA ALA A 125 21.64 -8.88 9.10
C ALA A 125 21.24 -7.85 10.17
N VAL A 126 21.82 -6.66 10.13
CA VAL A 126 21.46 -5.56 11.05
C VAL A 126 20.04 -5.07 10.78
N PHE A 127 19.62 -4.98 9.51
CA PHE A 127 18.22 -4.67 9.17
C PHE A 127 17.25 -5.62 9.89
N TRP A 128 17.50 -6.93 9.83
CA TRP A 128 16.62 -7.91 10.46
C TRP A 128 16.64 -7.83 11.99
N GLU A 129 17.77 -7.50 12.61
CA GLU A 129 17.79 -7.24 14.04
C GLU A 129 16.91 -6.05 14.45
N TYR A 130 16.86 -4.99 13.65
CA TYR A 130 15.98 -3.84 13.90
C TYR A 130 14.52 -4.14 13.61
N ALA A 131 14.25 -4.95 12.59
CA ALA A 131 12.89 -5.25 12.14
C ALA A 131 12.22 -6.39 12.91
N LYS A 132 12.92 -7.20 13.68
CA LYS A 132 12.42 -8.45 14.28
C LYS A 132 11.21 -8.30 15.20
N PHE A 133 11.00 -7.12 15.80
CA PHE A 133 9.85 -6.83 16.65
C PHE A 133 8.80 -5.95 15.95
N LYS A 134 8.93 -5.73 14.66
CA LYS A 134 7.98 -4.93 13.89
C LYS A 134 6.89 -5.81 13.30
N HIS A 135 5.67 -5.33 13.40
CA HIS A 135 4.48 -5.96 12.83
C HIS A 135 3.86 -4.99 11.81
N PRO A 136 4.40 -4.99 10.57
CA PRO A 136 3.93 -4.06 9.54
C PRO A 136 2.47 -4.34 9.19
N SER A 137 1.77 -3.28 8.82
CA SER A 137 0.45 -3.40 8.24
C SER A 137 0.53 -3.97 6.82
N HIS A 138 -0.61 -4.43 6.33
CA HIS A 138 -0.75 -5.09 5.03
C HIS A 138 -1.18 -4.09 3.96
N GLN A 139 -0.69 -4.30 2.73
CA GLN A 139 -1.14 -3.59 1.55
C GLN A 139 -1.30 -4.53 0.35
N ILE A 140 -2.14 -4.12 -0.59
CA ILE A 140 -2.27 -4.73 -1.90
C ILE A 140 -2.25 -3.61 -2.94
N SER A 141 -1.52 -3.82 -4.02
CA SER A 141 -1.34 -2.83 -5.08
C SER A 141 -1.67 -3.39 -6.45
N PHE A 142 -2.30 -2.58 -7.27
CA PHE A 142 -2.77 -2.91 -8.61
C PHE A 142 -1.95 -2.09 -9.61
N HIS A 143 -1.32 -2.75 -10.58
CA HIS A 143 -0.29 -2.17 -11.45
C HIS A 143 -0.66 -2.17 -12.94
N SER A 144 -1.80 -2.75 -13.32
CA SER A 144 -2.29 -2.78 -14.70
C SER A 144 -3.78 -2.45 -14.77
N MET A 145 -4.25 -2.06 -15.95
CA MET A 145 -5.69 -1.83 -16.17
C MET A 145 -6.49 -3.09 -15.91
N ARG A 146 -6.00 -4.26 -16.34
CA ARG A 146 -6.65 -5.56 -16.06
C ARG A 146 -6.73 -5.85 -14.55
N ALA A 147 -5.74 -5.41 -13.77
CA ALA A 147 -5.78 -5.54 -12.32
C ALA A 147 -6.84 -4.64 -11.70
N LEU A 148 -7.00 -3.41 -12.19
CA LEU A 148 -8.05 -2.50 -11.73
C LEU A 148 -9.48 -3.02 -12.01
N GLU A 149 -9.68 -3.77 -13.09
CA GLU A 149 -10.96 -4.42 -13.41
C GLU A 149 -11.38 -5.47 -12.37
N CYS A 150 -10.45 -5.94 -11.53
CA CYS A 150 -10.74 -6.81 -10.40
C CYS A 150 -11.44 -6.08 -9.24
N LEU A 151 -11.46 -4.75 -9.26
CA LEU A 151 -12.08 -3.90 -8.25
C LEU A 151 -13.43 -3.37 -8.74
N ALA A 152 -14.45 -3.52 -7.91
CA ALA A 152 -15.74 -2.87 -8.11
C ALA A 152 -16.00 -1.91 -6.95
N TYR A 153 -16.25 -0.63 -7.27
CA TYR A 153 -16.59 0.37 -6.26
C TYR A 153 -17.91 0.01 -5.59
N GLU A 154 -17.94 0.07 -4.28
CA GLU A 154 -19.16 -0.20 -3.51
C GLU A 154 -19.71 1.08 -2.86
N ARG A 155 -18.88 1.80 -2.13
CA ARG A 155 -19.29 3.00 -1.38
C ARG A 155 -18.09 3.82 -0.91
N SER A 156 -18.39 5.05 -0.48
CA SER A 156 -17.49 5.91 0.26
C SER A 156 -18.06 6.23 1.63
N GLU A 157 -17.21 6.30 2.63
CA GLU A 157 -17.54 6.62 4.01
C GLU A 157 -16.75 7.84 4.45
N ASN A 158 -17.43 8.85 5.03
CA ASN A 158 -16.76 9.98 5.65
C ASN A 158 -16.21 9.56 7.02
N VAL A 159 -14.98 9.97 7.29
CA VAL A 159 -14.38 9.85 8.61
C VAL A 159 -14.35 11.24 9.22
N ASP A 160 -15.32 11.52 10.09
CA ASP A 160 -15.28 12.74 10.88
C ASP A 160 -14.17 12.61 11.91
N GLY A 161 -13.15 13.44 11.79
CA GLY A 161 -12.09 13.53 12.79
C GLY A 161 -12.73 13.89 14.13
N GLY A 162 -12.87 12.91 15.00
CA GLY A 162 -13.41 13.13 16.34
C GLY A 162 -12.56 14.18 17.05
N THR A 163 -13.18 15.29 17.41
CA THR A 163 -12.68 16.15 18.47
C THR A 163 -12.58 15.27 19.71
N MET A 164 -11.34 14.91 20.08
CA MET A 164 -11.10 14.45 21.44
C MET A 164 -11.36 15.66 22.35
N GLU A 165 -12.49 15.62 23.08
CA GLU A 165 -12.69 16.43 24.28
C GLU A 165 -11.78 15.91 25.41
#